data_61bad08d338e2cbda086f31007104566
#
_entry.id   61bad08d338e2cbda086f31007104566
#
_cell.length_a   1.000
_cell.length_b   1.000
_cell.length_c   1.000
_cell.angle_alpha   90.00
_cell.angle_beta   90.00
_cell.angle_gamma   90.00
#
_symmetry.space_group_name_H-M   'P 1'
#
loop_
_entity.id
_entity.type
_entity.pdbx_description
1 polymer ?
#
loop_
_entity_poly.entity_id
_entity_poly.type
_entity_poly.pdbx_seq_one_letter_code
_entity_poly.pdbx_strand_id
1 'polypeptide(L)'
;LSNVGTFLGRFINKKITGGYMIHKTGPEHDAFSEPYPIEYEPANEKRVKWNGPIVLLTNRSCFSAANDFTSVMKSLPQVKVVGARTGGGGGLPFSSELPIGWSVRFSACPLMNAEMECTEFGIDPSPGCEVHATEEDLAQGKDAILDFAIDMLKDLPLPEGEDDSDNENTSE
;
A
#
# COMPACT_ATOMS: atom_id res chain seq x y z
N LEU A 1 -3.71 10.62 4.79
CA LEU A 1 -3.89 9.22 5.26
C LEU A 1 -5.35 8.77 5.34
N SER A 2 -6.34 9.68 5.56
CA SER A 2 -7.77 9.31 5.68
C SER A 2 -8.32 8.54 4.45
N ASN A 3 -7.84 8.86 3.24
CA ASN A 3 -8.32 8.20 2.01
C ASN A 3 -7.78 6.77 1.85
N VAL A 4 -6.59 6.48 2.40
CA VAL A 4 -6.00 5.13 2.36
C VAL A 4 -6.91 4.13 3.07
N GLY A 5 -7.36 4.45 4.29
CA GLY A 5 -8.25 3.57 5.06
C GLY A 5 -9.58 3.29 4.36
N THR A 6 -10.19 4.32 3.77
CA THR A 6 -11.47 4.18 3.03
C THR A 6 -11.34 3.25 1.82
N PHE A 7 -10.21 3.31 1.11
CA PHE A 7 -9.96 2.48 -0.04
C PHE A 7 -9.59 1.05 0.37
N LEU A 8 -8.69 0.92 1.34
CA LEU A 8 -8.20 -0.36 1.86
C LEU A 8 -9.33 -1.21 2.46
N GLY A 9 -10.29 -0.57 3.12
CA GLY A 9 -11.44 -1.25 3.71
C GLY A 9 -12.28 -2.07 2.72
N ARG A 10 -12.12 -1.83 1.40
CA ARG A 10 -12.79 -2.60 0.35
C ARG A 10 -12.14 -3.95 0.06
N PHE A 11 -10.92 -4.17 0.56
CA PHE A 11 -10.11 -5.38 0.31
C PHE A 11 -9.92 -6.22 1.56
N ILE A 12 -10.51 -5.81 2.69
CA ILE A 12 -10.42 -6.53 3.95
C ILE A 12 -11.81 -6.84 4.51
N ASN A 13 -11.95 -7.98 5.17
CA ASN A 13 -13.21 -8.45 5.76
C ASN A 13 -13.22 -8.37 7.30
N LYS A 14 -12.07 -8.09 7.90
CA LYS A 14 -11.89 -7.88 9.34
C LYS A 14 -10.92 -6.75 9.59
N LYS A 15 -10.96 -6.19 10.79
CA LYS A 15 -9.96 -5.23 11.26
C LYS A 15 -8.56 -5.81 11.17
N ILE A 16 -7.61 -5.03 10.67
CA ILE A 16 -6.20 -5.40 10.56
C ILE A 16 -5.30 -4.32 11.16
N THR A 17 -4.13 -4.71 11.65
CA THR A 17 -3.03 -3.81 11.92
C THR A 17 -2.18 -3.74 10.66
N GLY A 18 -2.19 -2.58 9.99
CA GLY A 18 -1.45 -2.39 8.74
C GLY A 18 0.00 -1.96 8.94
N GLY A 19 0.37 -1.64 10.16
CA GLY A 19 1.73 -1.23 10.52
C GLY A 19 1.76 -0.49 11.84
N TYR A 20 2.90 0.16 12.11
CA TYR A 20 3.13 0.89 13.35
C TYR A 20 3.79 2.23 13.07
N MET A 21 3.60 3.16 13.98
CA MET A 21 4.25 4.46 13.97
C MET A 21 4.99 4.65 15.29
N ILE A 22 6.21 5.19 15.21
CA ILE A 22 6.95 5.69 16.36
C ILE A 22 7.23 7.18 16.18
N HIS A 23 7.48 7.89 17.27
CA HIS A 23 7.87 9.29 17.23
C HIS A 23 8.97 9.58 18.24
N LYS A 24 9.71 10.65 18.02
CA LYS A 24 10.73 11.11 18.96
C LYS A 24 10.10 11.57 20.26
N THR A 25 10.69 11.15 21.39
CA THR A 25 10.28 11.54 22.75
C THR A 25 11.31 12.43 23.44
N GLY A 26 12.51 12.59 22.86
CA GLY A 26 13.60 13.40 23.41
C GLY A 26 14.68 13.69 22.38
N PRO A 27 15.73 14.43 22.77
CA PRO A 27 16.84 14.82 21.91
C PRO A 27 17.84 13.68 21.65
N GLU A 28 17.85 12.63 22.45
CA GLU A 28 18.75 11.49 22.34
C GLU A 28 18.47 10.73 21.04
N HIS A 29 19.51 10.13 20.47
CA HIS A 29 19.41 9.44 19.18
C HIS A 29 18.36 8.31 19.18
N ASP A 30 18.24 7.60 20.27
CA ASP A 30 17.39 6.43 20.49
C ASP A 30 16.11 6.70 21.30
N ALA A 31 15.83 7.96 21.61
CA ALA A 31 14.63 8.36 22.34
C ALA A 31 13.39 8.32 21.45
N PHE A 32 12.78 7.15 21.34
CA PHE A 32 11.53 6.94 20.61
C PHE A 32 10.41 6.45 21.54
N SER A 33 9.18 6.68 21.13
CA SER A 33 7.99 6.13 21.78
C SER A 33 7.89 4.62 21.58
N GLU A 34 7.06 3.96 22.38
CA GLU A 34 6.55 2.64 22.03
C GLU A 34 5.84 2.69 20.67
N PRO A 35 5.88 1.60 19.90
CA PRO A 35 5.18 1.51 18.62
C PRO A 35 3.66 1.64 18.81
N TYR A 36 3.05 2.57 18.07
CA TYR A 36 1.61 2.78 18.04
C TYR A 36 1.02 2.08 16.82
N PRO A 37 0.06 1.15 16.98
CA PRO A 37 -0.52 0.43 15.85
C PRO A 37 -1.39 1.33 14.97
N ILE A 38 -1.24 1.19 13.66
CA ILE A 38 -2.10 1.81 12.65
C ILE A 38 -3.09 0.76 12.18
N GLU A 39 -4.34 0.94 12.56
CA GLU A 39 -5.40 -0.03 12.33
C GLU A 39 -6.32 0.41 11.19
N TYR A 40 -6.83 -0.58 10.44
CA TYR A 40 -7.77 -0.36 9.34
C TYR A 40 -9.01 -1.24 9.55
N GLU A 41 -10.17 -0.62 9.35
CA GLU A 41 -11.48 -1.30 9.46
C GLU A 41 -12.01 -1.66 8.06
N PRO A 42 -12.77 -2.75 7.95
CA PRO A 42 -13.47 -3.08 6.71
C PRO A 42 -14.43 -1.97 6.29
N ALA A 43 -14.66 -1.81 5.00
CA ALA A 43 -15.74 -0.97 4.52
C ALA A 43 -17.09 -1.51 5.03
N ASN A 44 -18.07 -0.59 5.25
CA ASN A 44 -19.40 -0.98 5.66
C ASN A 44 -20.09 -1.83 4.56
N GLU A 45 -21.13 -2.57 4.94
CA GLU A 45 -21.85 -3.50 4.07
C GLU A 45 -22.47 -2.87 2.81
N LYS A 46 -22.71 -1.55 2.83
CA LYS A 46 -23.25 -0.82 1.67
C LYS A 46 -22.18 -0.51 0.60
N ARG A 47 -20.93 -0.84 0.85
CA ARG A 47 -19.81 -0.59 -0.06
C ARG A 47 -19.40 -1.89 -0.76
N VAL A 48 -19.17 -1.79 -2.06
CA VAL A 48 -18.61 -2.90 -2.83
C VAL A 48 -17.26 -3.30 -2.26
N LYS A 49 -17.08 -4.57 -1.97
CA LYS A 49 -15.83 -5.19 -1.53
C LYS A 49 -15.29 -6.10 -2.63
N TRP A 50 -13.98 -6.30 -2.63
CA TRP A 50 -13.30 -7.20 -3.53
C TRP A 50 -12.46 -8.20 -2.73
N ASN A 51 -12.76 -9.48 -2.89
CA ASN A 51 -12.10 -10.57 -2.18
C ASN A 51 -11.22 -11.42 -3.12
N GLY A 52 -11.19 -11.09 -4.40
CA GLY A 52 -10.40 -11.79 -5.39
C GLY A 52 -8.92 -11.42 -5.40
N PRO A 53 -8.13 -12.00 -6.32
CA PRO A 53 -6.73 -11.66 -6.48
C PRO A 53 -6.54 -10.20 -6.88
N ILE A 54 -5.47 -9.60 -6.38
CA ILE A 54 -5.09 -8.22 -6.63
C ILE A 54 -3.62 -8.19 -7.03
N VAL A 55 -3.32 -7.51 -8.13
CA VAL A 55 -1.96 -7.14 -8.50
C VAL A 55 -1.79 -5.64 -8.36
N LEU A 56 -0.88 -5.23 -7.49
CA LEU A 56 -0.55 -3.84 -7.24
C LEU A 56 0.71 -3.47 -8.01
N LEU A 57 0.58 -2.52 -8.94
CA LEU A 57 1.70 -2.05 -9.76
C LEU A 57 2.48 -0.97 -9.02
N THR A 58 3.80 -1.11 -8.97
CA THR A 58 4.67 -0.16 -8.28
C THR A 58 5.89 0.23 -9.10
N ASN A 59 6.34 1.44 -8.84
CA ASN A 59 7.63 1.94 -9.31
C ASN A 59 8.20 2.97 -8.31
N ARG A 60 9.36 3.51 -8.61
CA ARG A 60 10.03 4.49 -7.74
C ARG A 60 9.21 5.77 -7.48
N SER A 61 8.22 6.10 -8.30
CA SER A 61 7.33 7.25 -8.09
C SER A 61 6.24 6.98 -7.03
N CYS A 62 6.06 5.73 -6.60
CA CYS A 62 5.22 5.38 -5.46
C CYS A 62 5.93 5.85 -4.18
N PHE A 63 5.61 7.06 -3.71
CA PHE A 63 6.30 7.73 -2.61
C PHE A 63 5.33 8.19 -1.54
N SER A 64 5.76 8.26 -0.27
CA SER A 64 4.98 8.74 0.87
C SER A 64 3.68 7.94 1.04
N ALA A 65 2.50 8.54 0.97
CA ALA A 65 1.22 7.85 1.14
C ALA A 65 1.02 6.65 0.18
N ALA A 66 1.59 6.70 -1.04
CA ALA A 66 1.56 5.57 -1.96
C ALA A 66 2.48 4.42 -1.52
N ASN A 67 3.61 4.75 -0.90
CA ASN A 67 4.49 3.77 -0.27
C ASN A 67 3.81 3.08 0.92
N ASP A 68 3.15 3.86 1.79
CA ASP A 68 2.42 3.33 2.95
C ASP A 68 1.26 2.44 2.50
N PHE A 69 0.50 2.87 1.48
CA PHE A 69 -0.54 2.05 0.86
C PHE A 69 0.03 0.72 0.33
N THR A 70 1.16 0.77 -0.37
CA THR A 70 1.84 -0.43 -0.88
C THR A 70 2.24 -1.36 0.26
N SER A 71 2.79 -0.83 1.36
CA SER A 71 3.18 -1.61 2.52
C SER A 71 2.00 -2.40 3.10
N VAL A 72 0.88 -1.72 3.34
CA VAL A 72 -0.32 -2.36 3.90
C VAL A 72 -0.94 -3.35 2.91
N MET A 73 -1.06 -3.00 1.63
CA MET A 73 -1.60 -3.91 0.61
C MET A 73 -0.76 -5.18 0.47
N LYS A 74 0.57 -5.06 0.53
CA LYS A 74 1.48 -6.21 0.44
C LYS A 74 1.30 -7.22 1.56
N SER A 75 0.81 -6.81 2.75
CA SER A 75 0.52 -7.71 3.86
C SER A 75 -0.75 -8.55 3.65
N LEU A 76 -1.60 -8.21 2.67
CA LEU A 76 -2.81 -8.94 2.37
C LEU A 76 -2.51 -10.19 1.53
N PRO A 77 -3.03 -11.38 1.88
CA PRO A 77 -2.66 -12.64 1.23
C PRO A 77 -3.07 -12.71 -0.25
N GLN A 78 -4.13 -11.98 -0.65
CA GLN A 78 -4.61 -11.94 -2.03
C GLN A 78 -3.84 -10.94 -2.91
N VAL A 79 -2.86 -10.21 -2.37
CA VAL A 79 -2.14 -9.15 -3.09
C VAL A 79 -0.75 -9.62 -3.53
N LYS A 80 -0.43 -9.34 -4.79
CA LYS A 80 0.93 -9.40 -5.34
C LYS A 80 1.36 -8.01 -5.76
N VAL A 81 2.53 -7.58 -5.32
CA VAL A 81 3.16 -6.32 -5.73
C VAL A 81 4.10 -6.61 -6.90
N VAL A 82 3.85 -5.97 -8.04
CA VAL A 82 4.59 -6.15 -9.29
C VAL A 82 5.22 -4.84 -9.74
N GLY A 83 6.43 -4.90 -10.25
CA GLY A 83 7.15 -3.77 -10.80
C GLY A 83 8.46 -3.51 -10.11
N ALA A 84 8.77 -2.26 -9.78
CA ALA A 84 10.00 -1.88 -9.11
C ALA A 84 9.75 -1.47 -7.65
N ARG A 85 10.81 -1.51 -6.85
CA ARG A 85 10.81 -0.98 -5.48
C ARG A 85 10.24 0.44 -5.45
N THR A 86 9.38 0.71 -4.48
CA THR A 86 8.80 2.05 -4.26
C THR A 86 9.86 3.07 -3.83
N GLY A 87 9.50 4.35 -3.89
CA GLY A 87 10.41 5.44 -3.53
C GLY A 87 10.58 5.69 -2.04
N GLY A 88 9.80 5.02 -1.18
CA GLY A 88 9.89 5.20 0.26
C GLY A 88 9.13 6.41 0.80
N GLY A 89 9.70 7.07 1.82
CA GLY A 89 9.13 8.28 2.41
C GLY A 89 8.05 8.02 3.46
N GLY A 90 8.16 6.92 4.20
CA GLY A 90 7.25 6.53 5.27
C GLY A 90 7.55 7.20 6.62
N GLY A 91 7.73 8.53 6.67
CA GLY A 91 8.23 9.20 7.86
C GLY A 91 7.41 10.36 8.39
N LEU A 92 6.20 10.64 7.90
CA LEU A 92 5.35 11.77 8.29
C LEU A 92 6.16 13.07 8.49
N PRO A 93 6.44 13.83 7.42
CA PRO A 93 7.40 14.93 7.46
C PRO A 93 6.96 16.06 8.38
N PHE A 94 7.92 16.59 9.11
CA PHE A 94 7.83 17.78 9.92
C PHE A 94 8.64 18.91 9.28
N SER A 95 8.14 20.14 9.36
CA SER A 95 8.84 21.32 8.86
C SER A 95 9.23 22.24 10.03
N SER A 96 10.43 22.80 9.96
CA SER A 96 10.93 23.80 10.90
C SER A 96 11.51 24.97 10.13
N GLU A 97 11.41 26.16 10.70
CA GLU A 97 11.98 27.37 10.10
C GLU A 97 13.36 27.68 10.68
N LEU A 98 14.27 28.14 9.83
CA LEU A 98 15.58 28.65 10.20
C LEU A 98 15.52 30.17 10.38
N PRO A 99 16.41 30.77 11.21
CA PRO A 99 16.41 32.21 11.51
C PRO A 99 16.48 33.14 10.29
N ILE A 100 16.94 32.63 9.15
CA ILE A 100 17.08 33.40 7.90
C ILE A 100 15.86 33.25 6.95
N GLY A 101 14.72 32.74 7.46
CA GLY A 101 13.50 32.54 6.68
C GLY A 101 13.49 31.33 5.76
N TRP A 102 14.46 30.45 5.88
CA TRP A 102 14.47 29.17 5.19
C TRP A 102 13.71 28.13 6.01
N SER A 103 13.11 27.17 5.33
CA SER A 103 12.50 26.01 5.97
C SER A 103 13.32 24.75 5.72
N VAL A 104 13.34 23.87 6.70
CA VAL A 104 13.86 22.51 6.60
C VAL A 104 12.74 21.52 6.84
N ARG A 105 12.72 20.43 6.07
CA ARG A 105 11.72 19.37 6.19
C ARG A 105 12.43 18.03 6.37
N PHE A 106 11.98 17.23 7.32
CA PHE A 106 12.56 15.94 7.64
C PHE A 106 11.49 14.97 8.15
N SER A 107 11.75 13.66 8.04
CA SER A 107 10.89 12.62 8.60
C SER A 107 10.90 12.71 10.13
N ALA A 108 9.71 12.71 10.73
CA ALA A 108 9.56 12.90 12.19
C ALA A 108 9.01 11.66 12.90
N CYS A 109 8.21 10.85 12.19
CA CYS A 109 7.54 9.68 12.74
C CYS A 109 7.78 8.49 11.81
N PRO A 110 8.86 7.73 12.00
CA PRO A 110 9.09 6.51 11.22
C PRO A 110 7.88 5.59 11.23
N LEU A 111 7.49 5.15 10.02
CA LEU A 111 6.45 4.14 9.82
C LEU A 111 7.09 2.78 9.62
N MET A 112 6.45 1.78 10.18
CA MET A 112 6.84 0.38 10.08
C MET A 112 5.69 -0.42 9.49
N ASN A 113 6.03 -1.48 8.76
CA ASN A 113 5.03 -2.46 8.31
C ASN A 113 4.49 -3.31 9.48
N ALA A 114 3.63 -4.27 9.19
CA ALA A 114 3.05 -5.17 10.19
C ALA A 114 4.11 -6.07 10.89
N GLU A 115 5.23 -6.31 10.24
CA GLU A 115 6.39 -7.08 10.72
C GLU A 115 7.43 -6.22 11.48
N MET A 116 7.11 -4.94 11.73
CA MET A 116 8.00 -3.98 12.41
C MET A 116 9.26 -3.61 11.60
N GLU A 117 9.23 -3.72 10.29
CA GLU A 117 10.29 -3.26 9.41
C GLU A 117 10.04 -1.82 8.94
N CYS A 118 11.08 -1.00 8.93
CA CYS A 118 10.99 0.41 8.52
C CYS A 118 10.66 0.54 7.03
N THR A 119 9.63 1.32 6.69
CA THR A 119 9.16 1.53 5.32
C THR A 119 9.75 2.77 4.64
N GLU A 120 10.62 3.53 5.33
CA GLU A 120 11.22 4.78 4.83
C GLU A 120 11.99 4.60 3.52
N PHE A 121 12.63 3.46 3.35
CA PHE A 121 13.51 3.21 2.20
C PHE A 121 12.82 2.48 1.03
N GLY A 122 11.52 2.34 1.08
CA GLY A 122 10.72 1.72 0.03
C GLY A 122 10.37 0.25 0.28
N ILE A 123 9.39 -0.20 -0.48
CA ILE A 123 8.83 -1.55 -0.43
C ILE A 123 9.22 -2.29 -1.70
N ASP A 124 9.83 -3.45 -1.55
CA ASP A 124 10.18 -4.30 -2.68
C ASP A 124 8.93 -4.98 -3.25
N PRO A 125 8.92 -5.32 -4.56
CA PRO A 125 7.92 -6.19 -5.15
C PRO A 125 7.81 -7.54 -4.43
N SER A 126 6.75 -8.27 -4.70
CA SER A 126 6.62 -9.67 -4.24
C SER A 126 7.73 -10.53 -4.85
N PRO A 127 8.17 -11.62 -4.20
CA PRO A 127 9.20 -12.50 -4.76
C PRO A 127 8.86 -12.95 -6.18
N GLY A 128 9.81 -12.77 -7.12
CA GLY A 128 9.64 -13.11 -8.53
C GLY A 128 8.79 -12.13 -9.34
N CYS A 129 8.39 -10.99 -8.75
CA CYS A 129 7.53 -9.99 -9.41
C CYS A 129 8.27 -8.66 -9.69
N GLU A 130 9.59 -8.64 -9.60
CA GLU A 130 10.37 -7.47 -10.00
C GLU A 130 10.43 -7.39 -11.53
N VAL A 131 9.93 -6.27 -12.08
CA VAL A 131 9.83 -6.03 -13.52
C VAL A 131 10.26 -4.60 -13.81
N HIS A 132 11.10 -4.43 -14.81
CA HIS A 132 11.55 -3.14 -15.32
C HIS A 132 11.29 -3.05 -16.83
N ALA A 133 10.82 -1.89 -17.29
CA ALA A 133 10.74 -1.63 -18.71
C ALA A 133 12.16 -1.53 -19.32
N THR A 134 12.38 -2.20 -20.43
CA THR A 134 13.60 -2.04 -21.24
C THR A 134 13.55 -0.76 -22.08
N GLU A 135 14.70 -0.34 -22.62
CA GLU A 135 14.73 0.77 -23.56
C GLU A 135 13.88 0.49 -24.81
N GLU A 136 13.83 -0.77 -25.25
CA GLU A 136 13.00 -1.20 -26.37
C GLU A 136 11.51 -1.10 -26.05
N ASP A 137 11.08 -1.54 -24.86
CA ASP A 137 9.69 -1.41 -24.39
C ASP A 137 9.26 0.06 -24.39
N LEU A 138 10.11 0.93 -23.83
CA LEU A 138 9.85 2.37 -23.80
C LEU A 138 9.75 2.97 -25.19
N ALA A 139 10.64 2.60 -26.12
CA ALA A 139 10.61 3.05 -27.50
C ALA A 139 9.36 2.61 -28.25
N GLN A 140 8.81 1.46 -27.90
CA GLN A 140 7.58 0.90 -28.51
C GLN A 140 6.31 1.33 -27.75
N GLY A 141 6.41 2.10 -26.66
CA GLY A 141 5.28 2.50 -25.83
C GLY A 141 4.64 1.35 -25.07
N LYS A 142 5.38 0.27 -24.79
CA LYS A 142 4.90 -0.87 -24.00
C LYS A 142 5.03 -0.61 -22.52
N ASP A 143 4.04 -1.06 -21.76
CA ASP A 143 4.09 -1.10 -20.29
C ASP A 143 4.38 -2.55 -19.83
N ALA A 144 5.68 -2.86 -19.72
CA ALA A 144 6.12 -4.19 -19.33
C ALA A 144 5.61 -4.62 -17.94
N ILE A 145 5.39 -3.66 -17.02
CA ILE A 145 4.86 -3.95 -15.69
C ILE A 145 3.40 -4.35 -15.78
N LEU A 146 2.62 -3.61 -16.56
CA LEU A 146 1.20 -3.91 -16.79
C LEU A 146 1.02 -5.24 -17.53
N ASP A 147 1.79 -5.48 -18.58
CA ASP A 147 1.73 -6.72 -19.35
C ASP A 147 2.01 -7.94 -18.48
N PHE A 148 3.05 -7.88 -17.65
CA PHE A 148 3.37 -8.93 -16.69
C PHE A 148 2.23 -9.18 -15.69
N ALA A 149 1.62 -8.10 -15.17
CA ALA A 149 0.51 -8.20 -14.23
C ALA A 149 -0.75 -8.81 -14.86
N ILE A 150 -1.06 -8.46 -16.11
CA ILE A 150 -2.17 -9.05 -16.87
C ILE A 150 -1.95 -10.56 -17.08
N ASP A 151 -0.75 -10.96 -17.44
CA ASP A 151 -0.43 -12.38 -17.64
C ASP A 151 -0.53 -13.14 -16.32
N MET A 152 -0.02 -12.59 -15.23
CA MET A 152 -0.17 -13.19 -13.90
C MET A 152 -1.63 -13.36 -13.48
N LEU A 153 -2.50 -12.39 -13.76
CA LEU A 153 -3.93 -12.46 -13.39
C LEU A 153 -4.70 -13.50 -14.18
N LYS A 154 -4.29 -13.85 -15.41
CA LYS A 154 -4.95 -14.89 -16.20
C LYS A 154 -4.87 -16.27 -15.55
N ASP A 155 -3.81 -16.52 -14.79
CA ASP A 155 -3.54 -17.80 -14.14
C ASP A 155 -4.11 -17.89 -12.71
N LEU A 156 -4.68 -16.80 -12.19
CA LEU A 156 -5.23 -16.77 -10.85
C LEU A 156 -6.74 -17.07 -10.86
N PRO A 157 -7.24 -17.88 -9.90
CA PRO A 157 -8.67 -18.15 -9.82
C PRO A 157 -9.42 -16.86 -9.45
N LEU A 158 -10.47 -16.59 -10.21
CA LEU A 158 -11.42 -15.54 -9.82
C LEU A 158 -12.22 -16.00 -8.59
N PRO A 159 -12.66 -15.08 -7.72
CA PRO A 159 -13.58 -15.42 -6.66
C PRO A 159 -14.84 -16.02 -7.28
N GLU A 160 -15.34 -17.11 -6.70
CA GLU A 160 -16.66 -17.64 -7.05
C GLU A 160 -17.67 -16.50 -6.87
N GLY A 161 -18.37 -16.14 -7.94
CA GLY A 161 -19.42 -15.14 -7.88
C GLY A 161 -20.48 -15.60 -6.87
N GLU A 162 -20.88 -14.75 -5.96
CA GLU A 162 -22.16 -14.95 -5.26
C GLU A 162 -23.22 -14.98 -6.37
N ASP A 163 -23.83 -16.13 -6.52
CA ASP A 163 -24.88 -16.36 -7.51
C ASP A 163 -26.08 -15.48 -7.12
N ASP A 164 -26.32 -14.40 -7.86
CA ASP A 164 -27.46 -13.47 -7.67
C ASP A 164 -28.82 -14.14 -7.98
N SER A 165 -28.94 -15.46 -7.82
CA SER A 165 -30.13 -16.24 -8.17
C SER A 165 -31.30 -16.12 -7.18
N ASP A 166 -31.16 -15.35 -6.08
CA ASP A 166 -32.23 -15.24 -5.07
C ASP A 166 -33.06 -13.94 -5.12
N ASN A 167 -32.99 -13.16 -6.21
CA ASN A 167 -33.75 -11.90 -6.28
C ASN A 167 -34.89 -11.85 -7.31
N GLU A 168 -35.43 -13.03 -7.72
CA GLU A 168 -36.71 -13.09 -8.43
C GLU A 168 -37.74 -13.86 -7.60
N ASN A 169 -38.33 -13.26 -6.58
CA ASN A 169 -39.71 -13.58 -6.13
C ASN A 169 -40.18 -12.64 -5.02
N THR A 170 -40.66 -11.46 -5.37
CA THR A 170 -41.74 -10.78 -4.61
C THR A 170 -42.44 -9.77 -5.54
N SER A 171 -43.33 -10.29 -6.37
CA SER A 171 -44.42 -9.51 -6.93
C SER A 171 -45.69 -10.36 -6.95
N GLU A 172 -46.40 -10.31 -5.85
CA GLU A 172 -47.88 -10.43 -5.81
C GLU A 172 -48.42 -9.51 -4.74
#